data_680b44327277b4d9cd2eac0762d76e77
#
_entry.id   680b44327277b4d9cd2eac0762d76e77
#
_cell.length_a   1.000
_cell.length_b   1.000
_cell.length_c   1.000
_cell.angle_alpha   90.00
_cell.angle_beta   90.00
_cell.angle_gamma   90.00
#
_symmetry.space_group_name_H-M   'P 1'
#
loop_
_entity.id
_entity.type
_entity.pdbx_description
1 polymer ?
#
loop_
_entity_poly.entity_id
_entity_poly.type
_entity_poly.pdbx_seq_one_letter_code
_entity_poly.pdbx_strand_id
1 'polypeptide(L)'
;YFIDPSWDSIGSETLYIKILYTDYTIGFTVIEFIGEWNDAINNDIMTLKRNILEIMLKEGVSKFILIGENILNFHGSDDCYYEEWFDEVEDGWLAAVSFPDFVQDEFKKYHLDSYINMGGTLQIDNWRTLHPLNFYELVSSLIQRRLS
;
A
#
# COMPACT_ATOMS: atom_id res chain seq x y z
N TYR A 1 -6.43 1.76 -17.88
CA TYR A 1 -6.55 2.32 -16.52
C TYR A 1 -6.46 3.85 -16.59
N PHE A 2 -6.79 4.50 -15.49
CA PHE A 2 -6.85 5.95 -15.46
C PHE A 2 -6.08 6.49 -14.25
N ILE A 3 -5.26 7.53 -14.47
CA ILE A 3 -4.55 8.25 -13.42
C ILE A 3 -5.15 9.64 -13.32
N ASP A 4 -5.71 9.97 -12.17
CA ASP A 4 -6.28 11.29 -11.92
C ASP A 4 -5.18 12.18 -11.33
N PRO A 5 -4.79 13.28 -12.03
CA PRO A 5 -3.74 14.16 -11.51
C PRO A 5 -4.01 14.74 -10.13
N SER A 6 -5.26 14.86 -9.74
CA SER A 6 -5.61 15.37 -8.41
C SER A 6 -5.18 14.43 -7.27
N TRP A 7 -4.89 13.18 -7.59
CA TRP A 7 -4.47 12.17 -6.62
C TRP A 7 -2.95 12.06 -6.48
N ASP A 8 -2.17 12.79 -7.27
CA ASP A 8 -0.71 12.72 -7.20
C ASP A 8 -0.16 13.27 -5.88
N SER A 9 -0.88 14.16 -5.24
CA SER A 9 -0.50 14.70 -3.94
C SER A 9 -1.60 14.42 -2.91
N ILE A 10 -1.20 13.82 -1.79
CA ILE A 10 -2.13 13.51 -0.69
C ILE A 10 -2.13 14.60 0.39
N GLY A 11 -1.40 15.70 0.16
CA GLY A 11 -1.22 16.73 1.17
C GLY A 11 0.13 16.66 1.88
N SER A 12 0.93 15.65 1.60
CA SER A 12 2.30 15.55 2.10
C SER A 12 3.25 16.39 1.25
N GLU A 13 4.30 16.91 1.87
CA GLU A 13 5.33 17.66 1.15
C GLU A 13 6.31 16.74 0.43
N THR A 14 6.45 15.50 0.85
CA THR A 14 7.51 14.60 0.38
C THR A 14 7.01 13.29 -0.20
N LEU A 15 5.78 12.90 0.10
CA LEU A 15 5.20 11.64 -0.39
C LEU A 15 4.13 11.92 -1.44
N TYR A 16 4.30 11.30 -2.60
CA TYR A 16 3.34 11.36 -3.70
C TYR A 16 2.80 9.97 -3.97
N ILE A 17 1.57 9.89 -4.46
CA ILE A 17 0.96 8.61 -4.82
C ILE A 17 0.38 8.67 -6.22
N LYS A 18 0.28 7.49 -6.84
CA LYS A 18 -0.48 7.29 -8.07
C LYS A 18 -1.41 6.11 -7.88
N ILE A 19 -2.70 6.33 -8.07
CA ILE A 19 -3.67 5.25 -8.06
C ILE A 19 -3.67 4.65 -9.46
N LEU A 20 -3.06 3.47 -9.60
CA LEU A 20 -2.86 2.85 -10.90
C LEU A 20 -4.11 2.14 -11.40
N TYR A 21 -4.89 1.57 -10.49
CA TYR A 21 -6.11 0.85 -10.83
C TYR A 21 -6.95 0.63 -9.58
N THR A 22 -8.27 0.75 -9.73
CA THR A 22 -9.20 0.43 -8.65
C THR A 22 -10.40 -0.30 -9.23
N ASP A 23 -10.77 -1.43 -8.63
CA ASP A 23 -11.95 -2.20 -9.01
C ASP A 23 -12.88 -2.28 -7.79
N TYR A 24 -13.97 -1.54 -7.84
CA TYR A 24 -14.92 -1.49 -6.73
C TYR A 24 -15.82 -2.72 -6.65
N THR A 25 -15.93 -3.49 -7.74
CA THR A 25 -16.72 -4.72 -7.76
C THR A 25 -16.01 -5.83 -7.00
N ILE A 26 -14.72 -6.02 -7.28
CA ILE A 26 -13.87 -6.99 -6.56
C ILE A 26 -13.43 -6.42 -5.22
N GLY A 27 -13.23 -5.11 -5.15
CA GLY A 27 -12.80 -4.42 -3.94
C GLY A 27 -11.30 -4.37 -3.76
N PHE A 28 -10.52 -4.14 -4.83
CA PHE A 28 -9.07 -3.97 -4.72
C PHE A 28 -8.59 -2.70 -5.40
N THR A 29 -7.43 -2.23 -4.97
CA THR A 29 -6.74 -1.10 -5.60
C THR A 29 -5.24 -1.35 -5.66
N VAL A 30 -4.59 -0.73 -6.64
CA VAL A 30 -3.13 -0.73 -6.79
C VAL A 30 -2.66 0.72 -6.70
N ILE A 31 -1.85 1.02 -5.71
CA ILE A 31 -1.35 2.38 -5.45
C ILE A 31 0.16 2.36 -5.45
N GLU A 32 0.78 3.23 -6.25
CA GLU A 32 2.23 3.41 -6.26
C GLU A 32 2.62 4.60 -5.38
N PHE A 33 3.65 4.41 -4.55
CA PHE A 33 4.18 5.45 -3.67
C PHE A 33 5.53 5.93 -4.18
N ILE A 34 5.73 7.24 -4.21
CA ILE A 34 6.91 7.87 -4.78
C ILE A 34 7.42 8.94 -3.80
N GLY A 35 8.72 8.90 -3.50
CA GLY A 35 9.37 9.91 -2.68
C GLY A 35 9.68 9.45 -1.26
N GLU A 36 9.61 10.36 -0.30
CA GLU A 36 9.89 10.05 1.10
C GLU A 36 8.59 9.88 1.89
N TRP A 37 8.49 8.74 2.54
CA TRP A 37 7.37 8.42 3.44
C TRP A 37 7.83 8.70 4.86
N ASN A 38 7.33 9.78 5.45
CA ASN A 38 7.79 10.23 6.75
C ASN A 38 6.63 10.36 7.74
N ASP A 39 6.45 9.32 8.55
CA ASP A 39 5.42 9.31 9.58
C ASP A 39 5.89 10.07 10.84
N ALA A 40 7.20 10.12 11.05
CA ALA A 40 7.77 10.71 12.26
C ALA A 40 7.60 12.23 12.31
N ILE A 41 7.76 12.90 11.17
CA ILE A 41 7.69 14.37 11.09
C ILE A 41 6.39 14.84 10.45
N ASN A 42 6.05 14.26 9.29
CA ASN A 42 4.91 14.71 8.48
C ASN A 42 3.61 13.96 8.79
N ASN A 43 3.70 12.84 9.51
CA ASN A 43 2.57 11.95 9.77
C ASN A 43 1.88 11.51 8.46
N ASP A 44 2.68 11.06 7.50
CA ASP A 44 2.20 10.74 6.14
C ASP A 44 1.11 9.66 6.14
N ILE A 45 1.19 8.68 7.05
CA ILE A 45 0.16 7.64 7.13
C ILE A 45 -1.21 8.24 7.52
N MET A 46 -1.23 9.22 8.40
CA MET A 46 -2.48 9.90 8.77
C MET A 46 -3.07 10.62 7.56
N THR A 47 -2.22 11.36 6.83
CA THR A 47 -2.64 12.10 5.64
C THR A 47 -3.19 11.15 4.58
N LEU A 48 -2.48 10.06 4.32
CA LEU A 48 -2.90 9.02 3.38
C LEU A 48 -4.24 8.41 3.81
N LYS A 49 -4.35 8.03 5.07
CA LYS A 49 -5.53 7.38 5.62
C LYS A 49 -6.76 8.29 5.49
N ARG A 50 -6.64 9.53 5.92
CA ARG A 50 -7.76 10.47 5.95
C ARG A 50 -8.18 10.94 4.57
N ASN A 51 -7.23 11.19 3.69
CA ASN A 51 -7.53 11.80 2.40
C ASN A 51 -7.85 10.79 1.30
N ILE A 52 -7.34 9.57 1.40
CA ILE A 52 -7.44 8.57 0.33
C ILE A 52 -8.10 7.29 0.82
N LEU A 53 -7.52 6.64 1.83
CA LEU A 53 -7.91 5.28 2.20
C LEU A 53 -9.33 5.19 2.77
N GLU A 54 -9.75 6.15 3.56
CA GLU A 54 -11.09 6.15 4.14
C GLU A 54 -12.18 6.22 3.08
N ILE A 55 -11.93 6.98 2.02
CA ILE A 55 -12.85 7.07 0.89
C ILE A 55 -12.98 5.72 0.20
N MET A 56 -11.85 5.08 -0.08
CA MET A 56 -11.82 3.76 -0.72
C MET A 56 -12.47 2.68 0.14
N LEU A 57 -12.20 2.71 1.45
CA LEU A 57 -12.79 1.76 2.39
C LEU A 57 -14.32 1.87 2.42
N LYS A 58 -14.85 3.08 2.39
CA LYS A 58 -16.30 3.32 2.33
C LYS A 58 -16.92 2.77 1.05
N GLU A 59 -16.17 2.79 -0.04
CA GLU A 59 -16.62 2.29 -1.34
C GLU A 59 -16.43 0.78 -1.50
N GLY A 60 -15.95 0.09 -0.46
CA GLY A 60 -15.85 -1.37 -0.44
C GLY A 60 -14.49 -1.93 -0.81
N VAL A 61 -13.45 -1.11 -0.91
CA VAL A 61 -12.09 -1.61 -1.16
C VAL A 61 -11.56 -2.23 0.13
N SER A 62 -11.19 -3.50 0.06
CA SER A 62 -10.66 -4.26 1.20
C SER A 62 -9.30 -4.90 0.91
N LYS A 63 -8.81 -4.81 -0.32
CA LYS A 63 -7.53 -5.38 -0.72
C LYS A 63 -6.69 -4.29 -1.33
N PHE A 64 -5.58 -3.96 -0.68
CA PHE A 64 -4.71 -2.86 -1.08
C PHE A 64 -3.35 -3.40 -1.48
N ILE A 65 -2.95 -3.12 -2.72
CA ILE A 65 -1.63 -3.46 -3.24
C ILE A 65 -0.83 -2.18 -3.30
N LEU A 66 0.24 -2.12 -2.52
CA LEU A 66 1.10 -0.93 -2.41
C LEU A 66 2.39 -1.21 -3.16
N ILE A 67 2.72 -0.37 -4.14
CA ILE A 67 3.95 -0.48 -4.91
C ILE A 67 4.95 0.51 -4.35
N GLY A 68 6.10 0.02 -3.91
CA GLY A 68 7.07 0.85 -3.20
C GLY A 68 8.47 0.92 -3.81
N GLU A 69 8.64 0.52 -5.07
CA GLU A 69 9.99 0.51 -5.67
C GLU A 69 10.60 1.90 -5.78
N ASN A 70 9.79 2.96 -5.77
CA ASN A 70 10.23 4.35 -5.85
C ASN A 70 10.14 5.11 -4.54
N ILE A 71 9.99 4.40 -3.42
CA ILE A 71 10.12 5.01 -2.10
C ILE A 71 11.62 5.20 -1.83
N LEU A 72 12.02 6.46 -1.68
CA LEU A 72 13.42 6.82 -1.48
C LEU A 72 13.87 6.67 -0.04
N ASN A 73 12.94 6.84 0.90
CA ASN A 73 13.24 6.76 2.33
C ASN A 73 11.95 6.53 3.11
N PHE A 74 12.08 5.93 4.29
CA PHE A 74 10.95 5.72 5.19
C PHE A 74 11.38 6.01 6.62
N HIS A 75 10.64 6.88 7.29
CA HIS A 75 10.83 7.22 8.69
C HIS A 75 9.55 6.89 9.44
N GLY A 76 9.59 5.82 10.21
CA GLY A 76 8.43 5.34 10.93
C GLY A 76 8.18 6.09 12.24
N SER A 77 7.00 5.89 12.77
CA SER A 77 6.58 6.36 14.08
C SER A 77 5.83 5.22 14.78
N ASP A 78 4.61 5.45 15.27
CA ASP A 78 3.83 4.37 15.86
C ASP A 78 2.99 3.65 14.80
N ASP A 79 2.29 2.60 15.22
CA ASP A 79 1.51 1.74 14.34
C ASP A 79 0.00 1.98 14.39
N CYS A 80 -0.46 3.03 15.08
CA CYS A 80 -1.89 3.27 15.32
C CYS A 80 -2.73 3.30 14.05
N TYR A 81 -2.30 4.06 13.04
CA TYR A 81 -3.06 4.19 11.80
C TYR A 81 -2.98 2.92 10.94
N TYR A 82 -1.88 2.19 11.02
CA TYR A 82 -1.72 0.91 10.31
C TYR A 82 -2.62 -0.16 10.92
N GLU A 83 -2.71 -0.21 12.24
CA GLU A 83 -3.62 -1.11 12.94
C GLU A 83 -5.08 -0.80 12.59
N GLU A 84 -5.45 0.48 12.61
CA GLU A 84 -6.79 0.92 12.21
C GLU A 84 -7.11 0.50 10.77
N TRP A 85 -6.18 0.71 9.86
CA TRP A 85 -6.34 0.30 8.46
C TRP A 85 -6.51 -1.22 8.34
N PHE A 86 -5.66 -1.96 9.04
CA PHE A 86 -5.74 -3.43 9.04
C PHE A 86 -7.09 -3.91 9.57
N ASP A 87 -7.59 -3.32 10.63
CA ASP A 87 -8.89 -3.68 11.21
C ASP A 87 -10.04 -3.36 10.26
N GLU A 88 -9.94 -2.26 9.53
CA GLU A 88 -11.01 -1.82 8.62
C GLU A 88 -11.10 -2.65 7.33
N VAL A 89 -10.05 -3.34 6.92
CA VAL A 89 -10.14 -4.21 5.74
C VAL A 89 -10.78 -5.56 6.04
N GLU A 90 -10.96 -5.91 7.31
CA GLU A 90 -11.64 -7.14 7.77
C GLU A 90 -11.15 -8.41 7.07
N ASP A 91 -11.93 -8.92 6.10
CA ASP A 91 -11.60 -10.13 5.35
C ASP A 91 -10.62 -9.90 4.20
N GLY A 92 -10.18 -8.67 4.01
CA GLY A 92 -9.22 -8.32 2.97
C GLY A 92 -7.77 -8.46 3.44
N TRP A 93 -6.90 -7.70 2.79
CA TRP A 93 -5.46 -7.71 3.12
C TRP A 93 -4.76 -6.47 2.58
N LEU A 94 -3.58 -6.22 3.15
CA LEU A 94 -2.66 -5.19 2.71
C LEU A 94 -1.39 -5.87 2.23
N ALA A 95 -0.91 -5.54 1.03
CA ALA A 95 0.28 -6.13 0.44
C ALA A 95 1.24 -5.06 -0.05
N ALA A 96 2.50 -5.15 0.35
CA ALA A 96 3.57 -4.26 -0.11
C ALA A 96 4.40 -5.00 -1.14
N VAL A 97 4.38 -4.53 -2.38
CA VAL A 97 5.05 -5.16 -3.52
C VAL A 97 6.27 -4.36 -3.91
N SER A 98 7.40 -5.04 -4.07
CA SER A 98 8.67 -4.46 -4.54
C SER A 98 9.17 -3.31 -3.67
N PHE A 99 8.97 -3.40 -2.36
CA PHE A 99 9.52 -2.43 -1.42
C PHE A 99 11.02 -2.68 -1.27
N PRO A 100 11.84 -1.62 -1.28
CA PRO A 100 13.28 -1.75 -1.02
C PRO A 100 13.57 -2.38 0.35
N ASP A 101 14.68 -3.09 0.47
CA ASP A 101 15.03 -3.78 1.72
C ASP A 101 15.11 -2.83 2.91
N PHE A 102 15.67 -1.64 2.72
CA PHE A 102 15.81 -0.67 3.81
C PHE A 102 14.44 -0.15 4.29
N VAL A 103 13.46 -0.10 3.39
CA VAL A 103 12.08 0.28 3.76
C VAL A 103 11.43 -0.86 4.53
N GLN A 104 11.61 -2.10 4.07
CA GLN A 104 11.10 -3.27 4.78
C GLN A 104 11.67 -3.37 6.19
N ASP A 105 12.97 -3.08 6.35
CA ASP A 105 13.62 -3.12 7.66
C ASP A 105 13.01 -2.09 8.61
N GLU A 106 12.71 -0.89 8.13
CA GLU A 106 12.04 0.13 8.93
C GLU A 106 10.61 -0.27 9.28
N PHE A 107 9.89 -0.90 8.35
CA PHE A 107 8.55 -1.41 8.63
C PHE A 107 8.58 -2.45 9.75
N LYS A 108 9.56 -3.36 9.72
CA LYS A 108 9.73 -4.37 10.77
C LYS A 108 10.09 -3.75 12.11
N LYS A 109 10.93 -2.73 12.09
CA LYS A 109 11.34 -2.01 13.31
C LYS A 109 10.14 -1.44 14.06
N TYR A 110 9.14 -0.95 13.35
CA TYR A 110 7.93 -0.38 13.95
C TYR A 110 6.76 -1.36 13.97
N HIS A 111 7.02 -2.65 13.72
CA HIS A 111 6.03 -3.73 13.76
C HIS A 111 4.91 -3.60 12.72
N LEU A 112 5.16 -2.88 11.63
CA LEU A 112 4.16 -2.67 10.58
C LEU A 112 3.97 -3.92 9.72
N ASP A 113 4.93 -4.84 9.72
CA ASP A 113 4.83 -6.12 9.05
C ASP A 113 3.77 -7.04 9.67
N SER A 114 3.26 -6.70 10.86
CA SER A 114 2.12 -7.39 11.45
C SER A 114 0.81 -7.08 10.73
N TYR A 115 0.74 -5.98 10.02
CA TYR A 115 -0.47 -5.51 9.33
C TYR A 115 -0.35 -5.59 7.83
N ILE A 116 0.84 -5.43 7.28
CA ILE A 116 1.09 -5.37 5.84
C ILE A 116 1.98 -6.54 5.44
N ASN A 117 1.49 -7.39 4.55
CA ASN A 117 2.30 -8.48 3.99
C ASN A 117 3.39 -7.90 3.09
N MET A 118 4.63 -8.34 3.27
CA MET A 118 5.75 -7.82 2.48
C MET A 118 6.88 -8.85 2.35
N GLY A 119 7.78 -8.59 1.42
CA GLY A 119 9.00 -9.38 1.22
C GLY A 119 8.77 -10.72 0.54
N GLY A 120 9.83 -11.49 0.38
CA GLY A 120 9.78 -12.80 -0.24
C GLY A 120 9.17 -12.77 -1.64
N THR A 121 8.12 -13.55 -1.85
CA THR A 121 7.45 -13.67 -3.15
C THR A 121 6.73 -12.40 -3.60
N LEU A 122 6.57 -11.40 -2.73
CA LEU A 122 5.99 -10.12 -3.09
C LEU A 122 6.99 -9.16 -3.74
N GLN A 123 8.24 -9.58 -3.93
CA GLN A 123 9.19 -8.86 -4.78
C GLN A 123 8.91 -9.23 -6.23
N ILE A 124 8.05 -8.45 -6.88
CA ILE A 124 7.58 -8.72 -8.24
C ILE A 124 8.14 -7.66 -9.18
N ASP A 125 9.22 -7.98 -9.88
CA ASP A 125 9.96 -7.01 -10.69
C ASP A 125 9.21 -6.59 -11.95
N ASN A 126 8.39 -7.48 -12.50
CA ASN A 126 7.68 -7.24 -13.76
C ASN A 126 6.23 -6.78 -13.58
N TRP A 127 5.88 -6.22 -12.43
CA TRP A 127 4.50 -5.86 -12.13
C TRP A 127 3.91 -4.88 -13.16
N ARG A 128 4.74 -4.00 -13.75
CA ARG A 128 4.27 -3.01 -14.73
C ARG A 128 3.75 -3.65 -16.02
N THR A 129 4.22 -4.84 -16.35
CA THR A 129 3.84 -5.52 -17.60
C THR A 129 2.59 -6.38 -17.44
N LEU A 130 2.09 -6.52 -16.23
CA LEU A 130 0.92 -7.35 -15.96
C LEU A 130 -0.37 -6.53 -16.07
N HIS A 131 -1.40 -7.14 -16.66
CA HIS A 131 -2.74 -6.54 -16.61
C HIS A 131 -3.18 -6.43 -15.15
N PRO A 132 -3.86 -5.34 -14.75
CA PRO A 132 -4.23 -5.13 -13.34
C PRO A 132 -4.97 -6.31 -12.70
N LEU A 133 -5.88 -6.94 -13.39
CA LEU A 133 -6.60 -8.11 -12.86
C LEU A 133 -5.66 -9.31 -12.66
N ASN A 134 -4.76 -9.53 -13.60
CA ASN A 134 -3.78 -10.62 -13.49
C ASN A 134 -2.80 -10.35 -12.33
N PHE A 135 -2.41 -9.11 -12.17
CA PHE A 135 -1.56 -8.71 -11.06
C PHE A 135 -2.26 -8.94 -9.72
N TYR A 136 -3.51 -8.52 -9.62
CA TYR A 136 -4.32 -8.76 -8.43
C TYR A 136 -4.42 -10.26 -8.11
N GLU A 137 -4.72 -11.09 -9.11
CA GLU A 137 -4.85 -12.53 -8.91
C GLU A 137 -3.54 -13.15 -8.45
N LEU A 138 -2.41 -12.70 -9.01
CA LEU A 138 -1.09 -13.16 -8.58
C LEU A 138 -0.84 -12.80 -7.11
N VAL A 139 -1.02 -11.55 -6.75
CA VAL A 139 -0.80 -11.10 -5.37
C VAL A 139 -1.76 -11.82 -4.41
N SER A 140 -3.02 -11.93 -4.76
CA SER A 140 -4.01 -12.62 -3.95
C SER A 140 -3.61 -14.07 -3.70
N SER A 141 -3.13 -14.76 -4.72
CA SER A 141 -2.69 -16.15 -4.60
C SER A 141 -1.45 -16.26 -3.69
N LEU A 142 -0.53 -15.31 -3.76
CA LEU A 142 0.64 -15.28 -2.89
C LEU A 142 0.26 -15.03 -1.42
N ILE A 143 -0.71 -14.16 -1.18
CA ILE A 143 -1.23 -13.91 0.16
C ILE A 143 -1.93 -15.16 0.70
N GLN A 144 -2.75 -15.83 -0.10
CA GLN A 144 -3.44 -17.05 0.31
C GLN A 144 -2.45 -18.15 0.73
N ARG A 145 -1.34 -18.28 0.03
CA ARG A 145 -0.29 -19.25 0.38
C ARG A 145 0.34 -18.96 1.73
N ARG A 146 0.46 -17.68 2.10
CA ARG A 146 1.02 -17.28 3.40
C ARG A 146 0.09 -17.62 4.56
N LEU A 147 -1.22 -17.64 4.28
CA LEU A 147 -2.24 -17.89 5.30
C LEU A 147 -2.53 -19.38 5.50
N SER A 148 -2.06 -20.21 4.58
CA SER A 148 -2.33 -21.65 4.64
C SER A 148 -1.22 -22.45 5.33
#